data_9d0b7d7d1bd3c814c8324b0bc4619742
#
_entry.id   9d0b7d7d1bd3c814c8324b0bc4619742
#
_cell.length_a   1.000
_cell.length_b   1.000
_cell.length_c   1.000
_cell.angle_alpha   90.00
_cell.angle_beta   90.00
_cell.angle_gamma   90.00
#
_symmetry.space_group_name_H-M   'P 1'
#
loop_
_entity.id
_entity.type
_entity.pdbx_description
1 polymer ?
#
loop_
_entity_poly.entity_id
_entity_poly.type
_entity_poly.pdbx_seq_one_letter_code
_entity_poly.pdbx_strand_id
1 'polypeptide(L)'
;VLESVKNAVSYGVRTEDDIEADSLDELFESLVPLDDLLHEIRRCIISEEEISDDASSTLKHIRRAMKQTNQKIHTQLTALVSSASNQDKLQDAIVTMRNGRYCIPVKQEYRSSFQGMIHDQSASGNTLFIEPMSVVTLNNELKELEGKEQSEIEHILSMLSEQASYVVDDLAHDQKTLVLLDFIFAKAKYAKDLDASKPIFREDGIINIKQ
;
A
#
# COMPACT_ATOMS: atom_id res chain seq x y z
N VAL A 1 -8.79 -13.26 -2.31
CA VAL A 1 -10.16 -13.76 -2.54
C VAL A 1 -10.70 -13.24 -3.87
N LEU A 2 -10.98 -11.94 -4.05
CA LEU A 2 -11.63 -11.36 -5.23
C LEU A 2 -11.01 -11.80 -6.57
N GLU A 3 -9.68 -11.72 -6.69
CA GLU A 3 -8.94 -12.16 -7.88
C GLU A 3 -9.12 -13.67 -8.13
N SER A 4 -9.04 -14.47 -7.06
CA SER A 4 -9.17 -15.91 -7.14
C SER A 4 -10.58 -16.31 -7.56
N VAL A 5 -11.61 -15.62 -7.07
CA VAL A 5 -13.02 -15.81 -7.50
C VAL A 5 -13.16 -15.53 -9.00
N LYS A 6 -12.68 -14.39 -9.47
CA LYS A 6 -12.72 -14.03 -10.89
C LYS A 6 -12.07 -15.09 -11.77
N ASN A 7 -10.88 -15.57 -11.36
CA ASN A 7 -10.15 -16.59 -12.09
C ASN A 7 -10.88 -17.96 -12.03
N ALA A 8 -11.44 -18.32 -10.87
CA ALA A 8 -12.19 -19.56 -10.71
C ALA A 8 -13.46 -19.56 -11.58
N VAL A 9 -14.24 -18.49 -11.58
CA VAL A 9 -15.41 -18.35 -12.45
C VAL A 9 -15.02 -18.48 -13.92
N SER A 10 -13.95 -17.79 -14.35
CA SER A 10 -13.45 -17.89 -15.73
C SER A 10 -13.00 -19.30 -16.10
N TYR A 11 -12.44 -20.05 -15.14
CA TYR A 11 -12.03 -21.44 -15.33
C TYR A 11 -13.24 -22.39 -15.38
N GLY A 12 -14.28 -22.15 -14.57
CA GLY A 12 -15.49 -22.97 -14.48
C GLY A 12 -16.44 -22.80 -15.68
N VAL A 13 -16.23 -21.77 -16.53
CA VAL A 13 -17.05 -21.61 -17.75
C VAL A 13 -16.74 -22.76 -18.72
N ARG A 14 -17.72 -23.61 -18.96
CA ARG A 14 -17.64 -24.72 -19.93
C ARG A 14 -17.94 -24.22 -21.34
N THR A 15 -17.34 -24.90 -22.34
CA THR A 15 -17.71 -24.73 -23.75
C THR A 15 -18.90 -25.64 -24.08
N GLU A 16 -19.66 -25.29 -25.13
CA GLU A 16 -20.85 -26.06 -25.59
C GLU A 16 -20.60 -27.52 -25.89
N ASP A 17 -19.33 -27.94 -26.00
CA ASP A 17 -18.91 -29.33 -26.24
C ASP A 17 -18.72 -30.16 -24.96
N ASP A 18 -18.82 -29.57 -23.78
CA ASP A 18 -18.68 -30.27 -22.49
C ASP A 18 -19.98 -30.95 -22.08
N ILE A 19 -19.97 -32.28 -22.08
CA ILE A 19 -21.13 -33.12 -22.29
C ILE A 19 -21.98 -33.41 -21.04
N GLU A 20 -21.52 -33.21 -19.81
CA GLU A 20 -22.35 -33.47 -18.63
C GLU A 20 -21.98 -32.53 -17.48
N ALA A 21 -23.02 -31.93 -16.87
CA ALA A 21 -22.86 -31.17 -15.63
C ALA A 21 -22.35 -32.11 -14.53
N ASP A 22 -21.34 -31.67 -13.78
CA ASP A 22 -20.80 -32.39 -12.66
C ASP A 22 -20.99 -31.65 -11.34
N SER A 23 -20.61 -32.27 -10.24
CA SER A 23 -20.78 -31.70 -8.89
C SER A 23 -19.90 -30.46 -8.63
N LEU A 24 -19.01 -30.12 -9.54
CA LEU A 24 -18.19 -28.92 -9.45
C LEU A 24 -18.89 -27.69 -10.07
N ASP A 25 -19.80 -27.91 -11.01
CA ASP A 25 -20.52 -26.82 -11.68
C ASP A 25 -21.29 -25.97 -10.66
N GLU A 26 -22.00 -26.61 -9.72
CA GLU A 26 -22.73 -25.92 -8.65
C GLU A 26 -21.79 -25.06 -7.79
N LEU A 27 -20.55 -25.50 -7.54
CA LEU A 27 -19.57 -24.74 -6.78
C LEU A 27 -19.08 -23.53 -7.58
N PHE A 28 -18.78 -23.68 -8.86
CA PHE A 28 -18.35 -22.57 -9.71
C PHE A 28 -19.47 -21.55 -9.93
N GLU A 29 -20.70 -22.02 -10.15
CA GLU A 29 -21.88 -21.18 -10.34
C GLU A 29 -22.27 -20.41 -9.06
N SER A 30 -21.92 -20.95 -7.88
CA SER A 30 -22.20 -20.30 -6.60
C SER A 30 -21.27 -19.14 -6.27
N LEU A 31 -20.15 -19.01 -7.00
CA LEU A 31 -19.21 -17.89 -6.82
C LEU A 31 -19.79 -16.58 -7.34
N VAL A 32 -19.62 -15.51 -6.58
CA VAL A 32 -20.12 -14.17 -6.89
C VAL A 32 -18.95 -13.24 -7.25
N PRO A 33 -18.67 -12.99 -8.55
CA PRO A 33 -17.61 -12.07 -8.94
C PRO A 33 -17.94 -10.63 -8.51
N LEU A 34 -17.10 -10.04 -7.69
CA LEU A 34 -17.22 -8.68 -7.22
C LEU A 34 -16.23 -7.78 -7.98
N ASP A 35 -16.39 -7.71 -9.30
CA ASP A 35 -15.46 -7.02 -10.20
C ASP A 35 -15.32 -5.52 -9.90
N ASP A 36 -16.42 -4.85 -9.52
CA ASP A 36 -16.40 -3.42 -9.19
C ASP A 36 -15.54 -3.16 -7.95
N LEU A 37 -15.71 -3.95 -6.90
CA LEU A 37 -14.89 -3.85 -5.68
C LEU A 37 -13.41 -4.16 -5.97
N LEU A 38 -13.14 -5.22 -6.75
CA LEU A 38 -11.78 -5.57 -7.16
C LEU A 38 -11.12 -4.43 -7.94
N HIS A 39 -11.84 -3.84 -8.89
CA HIS A 39 -11.37 -2.73 -9.70
C HIS A 39 -11.04 -1.51 -8.82
N GLU A 40 -11.94 -1.17 -7.90
CA GLU A 40 -11.79 0.00 -7.03
C GLU A 40 -10.61 -0.17 -6.06
N ILE A 41 -10.45 -1.36 -5.46
CA ILE A 41 -9.28 -1.66 -4.62
C ILE A 41 -7.98 -1.52 -5.41
N ARG A 42 -7.91 -2.09 -6.62
CA ARG A 42 -6.72 -2.02 -7.49
C ARG A 42 -6.40 -0.61 -7.96
N ARG A 43 -7.42 0.21 -8.17
CA ARG A 43 -7.27 1.62 -8.53
C ARG A 43 -6.67 2.42 -7.39
N CYS A 44 -7.07 2.13 -6.15
CA CYS A 44 -6.69 2.90 -4.98
C CYS A 44 -5.41 2.40 -4.31
N ILE A 45 -5.17 1.09 -4.27
CA ILE A 45 -4.08 0.47 -3.50
C ILE A 45 -3.05 -0.11 -4.45
N ILE A 46 -1.83 0.41 -4.42
CA ILE A 46 -0.69 -0.09 -5.22
C ILE A 46 0.02 -1.22 -4.47
N SER A 47 0.26 -1.05 -3.16
CA SER A 47 0.90 -2.02 -2.29
C SER A 47 0.42 -1.89 -0.84
N GLU A 48 0.94 -2.72 0.06
CA GLU A 48 0.63 -2.64 1.50
C GLU A 48 0.97 -1.29 2.13
N GLU A 49 1.92 -0.55 1.55
CA GLU A 49 2.40 0.73 2.08
C GLU A 49 2.03 1.94 1.19
N GLU A 50 1.40 1.71 0.02
CA GLU A 50 1.24 2.76 -0.97
C GLU A 50 -0.19 2.87 -1.53
N ILE A 51 -0.78 4.05 -1.36
CA ILE A 51 -2.04 4.47 -1.99
C ILE A 51 -1.75 5.24 -3.26
N SER A 52 -2.45 4.91 -4.33
CA SER A 52 -2.32 5.53 -5.65
C SER A 52 -2.69 7.01 -5.62
N ASP A 53 -1.99 7.82 -6.39
CA ASP A 53 -2.39 9.22 -6.66
C ASP A 53 -3.76 9.30 -7.35
N ASP A 54 -4.14 8.25 -8.09
CA ASP A 54 -5.42 8.18 -8.78
C ASP A 54 -6.57 7.66 -7.88
N ALA A 55 -6.27 7.36 -6.59
CA ALA A 55 -7.29 6.98 -5.62
C ALA A 55 -8.29 8.11 -5.36
N SER A 56 -7.83 9.37 -5.33
CA SER A 56 -8.72 10.54 -5.33
C SER A 56 -8.07 11.76 -5.99
N SER A 57 -8.89 12.64 -6.54
CA SER A 57 -8.43 13.92 -7.08
C SER A 57 -7.85 14.81 -5.99
N THR A 58 -8.36 14.72 -4.77
CA THR A 58 -7.89 15.45 -3.59
C THR A 58 -6.49 15.00 -3.21
N LEU A 59 -6.23 13.68 -3.09
CA LEU A 59 -4.91 13.12 -2.78
C LEU A 59 -3.87 13.55 -3.81
N LYS A 60 -4.21 13.42 -5.09
CA LYS A 60 -3.34 13.86 -6.19
C LYS A 60 -3.00 15.34 -6.12
N HIS A 61 -3.97 16.18 -5.77
CA HIS A 61 -3.75 17.62 -5.61
C HIS A 61 -2.83 17.92 -4.40
N ILE A 62 -3.08 17.29 -3.26
CA ILE A 62 -2.26 17.43 -2.04
C ILE A 62 -0.80 17.03 -2.34
N ARG A 63 -0.55 15.87 -2.91
CA ARG A 63 0.80 15.37 -3.24
C ARG A 63 1.52 16.26 -4.23
N ARG A 64 0.80 16.81 -5.21
CA ARG A 64 1.35 17.80 -6.13
C ARG A 64 1.76 19.09 -5.40
N ALA A 65 0.93 19.58 -4.48
CA ALA A 65 1.25 20.75 -3.66
C ALA A 65 2.48 20.48 -2.76
N MET A 66 2.54 19.32 -2.10
CA MET A 66 3.70 18.89 -1.30
C MET A 66 4.99 18.90 -2.12
N LYS A 67 4.95 18.32 -3.32
CA LYS A 67 6.12 18.31 -4.23
C LYS A 67 6.57 19.72 -4.62
N GLN A 68 5.63 20.62 -4.90
CA GLN A 68 5.94 22.03 -5.21
C GLN A 68 6.51 22.78 -4.02
N THR A 69 5.95 22.59 -2.83
CA THR A 69 6.43 23.23 -1.59
C THR A 69 7.81 22.71 -1.22
N ASN A 70 8.06 21.39 -1.30
CA ASN A 70 9.37 20.79 -1.14
C ASN A 70 10.41 21.41 -2.11
N GLN A 71 10.05 21.56 -3.36
CA GLN A 71 10.94 22.13 -4.37
C GLN A 71 11.29 23.60 -4.06
N LYS A 72 10.31 24.39 -3.60
CA LYS A 72 10.54 25.78 -3.16
C LYS A 72 11.49 25.84 -1.97
N ILE A 73 11.30 24.99 -0.95
CA ILE A 73 12.18 24.88 0.22
C ILE A 73 13.61 24.58 -0.22
N HIS A 74 13.77 23.52 -1.01
CA HIS A 74 15.08 23.11 -1.50
C HIS A 74 15.78 24.24 -2.30
N THR A 75 15.05 24.92 -3.18
CA THR A 75 15.60 26.03 -3.96
C THR A 75 16.11 27.16 -3.06
N GLN A 76 15.32 27.56 -2.05
CA GLN A 76 15.70 28.63 -1.13
C GLN A 76 16.88 28.23 -0.24
N LEU A 77 16.86 27.02 0.32
CA LEU A 77 17.92 26.55 1.19
C LEU A 77 19.22 26.28 0.42
N THR A 78 19.13 25.72 -0.79
CA THR A 78 20.32 25.52 -1.65
C THR A 78 20.98 26.87 -1.99
N ALA A 79 20.22 27.88 -2.35
CA ALA A 79 20.74 29.23 -2.58
C ALA A 79 21.43 29.78 -1.33
N LEU A 80 20.88 29.53 -0.15
CA LEU A 80 21.43 30.01 1.12
C LEU A 80 22.73 29.28 1.50
N VAL A 81 22.81 27.95 1.34
CA VAL A 81 24.00 27.16 1.67
C VAL A 81 25.12 27.32 0.63
N SER A 82 24.77 27.62 -0.63
CA SER A 82 25.76 27.82 -1.71
C SER A 82 26.33 29.24 -1.73
N SER A 83 25.79 30.17 -0.92
CA SER A 83 26.27 31.54 -0.86
C SER A 83 27.67 31.61 -0.26
N ALA A 84 28.62 32.20 -0.97
CA ALA A 84 30.01 32.35 -0.51
C ALA A 84 30.11 33.04 0.87
N SER A 85 29.18 33.97 1.18
CA SER A 85 29.13 34.67 2.49
C SER A 85 28.73 33.73 3.66
N ASN A 86 28.20 32.56 3.38
CA ASN A 86 27.70 31.63 4.39
C ASN A 86 28.57 30.35 4.53
N GLN A 87 29.44 30.06 3.57
CA GLN A 87 30.25 28.85 3.56
C GLN A 87 31.07 28.64 4.85
N ASP A 88 31.75 29.69 5.32
CA ASP A 88 32.55 29.60 6.53
C ASP A 88 31.72 29.44 7.82
N LYS A 89 30.46 29.80 7.78
CA LYS A 89 29.53 29.78 8.93
C LYS A 89 28.78 28.47 9.07
N LEU A 90 28.70 27.68 7.99
CA LEU A 90 28.04 26.40 7.97
C LEU A 90 29.04 25.29 8.37
N GLN A 91 28.56 24.27 9.05
CA GLN A 91 29.34 23.07 9.33
C GLN A 91 29.56 22.29 8.04
N ASP A 92 28.48 22.15 7.24
CA ASP A 92 28.46 21.55 5.92
C ASP A 92 27.50 22.35 5.02
N ALA A 93 27.80 22.47 3.72
CA ALA A 93 26.97 23.17 2.77
C ALA A 93 25.82 22.27 2.24
N ILE A 94 25.04 21.69 3.15
CA ILE A 94 23.95 20.77 2.86
C ILE A 94 22.62 21.24 3.46
N VAL A 95 21.52 20.80 2.84
CA VAL A 95 20.17 20.84 3.43
C VAL A 95 19.92 19.55 4.16
N THR A 96 19.42 19.61 5.37
CA THR A 96 19.13 18.44 6.21
C THR A 96 17.71 18.52 6.77
N MET A 97 17.21 17.42 7.27
CA MET A 97 15.91 17.38 7.95
C MET A 97 16.11 17.03 9.43
N ARG A 98 15.43 17.79 10.32
CA ARG A 98 15.37 17.55 11.75
C ARG A 98 13.94 17.74 12.25
N ASN A 99 13.44 16.76 12.98
CA ASN A 99 12.08 16.77 13.52
C ASN A 99 10.99 17.09 12.45
N GLY A 100 11.17 16.55 11.22
CA GLY A 100 10.26 16.78 10.11
C GLY A 100 10.32 18.17 9.50
N ARG A 101 11.44 18.92 9.72
CA ARG A 101 11.67 20.27 9.22
C ARG A 101 12.97 20.36 8.44
N TYR A 102 12.95 21.06 7.35
CA TYR A 102 14.17 21.37 6.58
C TYR A 102 15.00 22.42 7.29
N CYS A 103 16.25 22.09 7.57
CA CYS A 103 17.20 22.88 8.34
C CYS A 103 18.54 22.95 7.62
N ILE A 104 19.40 23.87 8.08
CA ILE A 104 20.80 23.98 7.69
C ILE A 104 21.70 23.77 8.92
N PRO A 105 22.86 23.08 8.78
CA PRO A 105 23.82 22.89 9.88
C PRO A 105 24.72 24.12 10.02
N VAL A 106 24.54 24.89 11.06
CA VAL A 106 25.29 26.12 11.38
C VAL A 106 26.26 25.87 12.50
N LYS A 107 27.52 26.32 12.40
CA LYS A 107 28.47 26.31 13.51
C LYS A 107 27.96 27.18 14.65
N GLN A 108 28.09 26.74 15.89
CA GLN A 108 27.50 27.40 17.06
C GLN A 108 27.93 28.86 17.20
N GLU A 109 29.19 29.18 16.90
CA GLU A 109 29.74 30.52 16.95
C GLU A 109 29.06 31.53 15.98
N TYR A 110 28.45 31.01 14.91
CA TYR A 110 27.72 31.83 13.92
C TYR A 110 26.21 31.79 14.09
N ARG A 111 25.68 31.34 15.25
CA ARG A 111 24.25 31.30 15.54
C ARG A 111 23.54 32.64 15.24
N SER A 112 24.14 33.74 15.62
CA SER A 112 23.57 35.07 15.42
C SER A 112 23.52 35.55 13.96
N SER A 113 24.27 34.87 13.06
CA SER A 113 24.30 35.19 11.63
C SER A 113 23.09 34.67 10.87
N PHE A 114 22.34 33.71 11.47
CA PHE A 114 21.16 33.10 10.85
C PHE A 114 19.92 33.34 11.71
N GLN A 115 18.98 34.12 11.18
CA GLN A 115 17.67 34.27 11.79
C GLN A 115 16.84 32.98 11.52
N GLY A 116 16.38 32.36 12.56
CA GLY A 116 15.61 31.11 12.44
C GLY A 116 15.43 30.39 13.77
N MET A 117 14.76 29.25 13.71
CA MET A 117 14.49 28.39 14.85
C MET A 117 15.50 27.23 14.91
N ILE A 118 16.00 26.94 16.12
CA ILE A 118 16.86 25.76 16.34
C ILE A 118 15.94 24.57 16.57
N HIS A 119 16.09 23.51 15.78
CA HIS A 119 15.33 22.27 15.91
C HIS A 119 16.15 21.15 16.54
N ASP A 120 17.47 21.22 16.43
CA ASP A 120 18.35 20.18 16.98
C ASP A 120 19.77 20.72 17.16
N GLN A 121 20.59 19.97 17.89
CA GLN A 121 22.00 20.25 18.12
C GLN A 121 22.82 18.96 18.03
N SER A 122 24.05 19.05 17.50
CA SER A 122 24.96 17.90 17.50
C SER A 122 25.34 17.47 18.93
N ALA A 123 25.70 16.19 19.12
CA ALA A 123 26.08 15.67 20.43
C ALA A 123 27.26 16.43 21.07
N SER A 124 28.17 16.99 20.27
CA SER A 124 29.28 17.83 20.73
C SER A 124 28.86 19.28 21.05
N GLY A 125 27.67 19.68 20.70
CA GLY A 125 27.19 21.05 20.84
C GLY A 125 27.70 22.03 19.77
N ASN A 126 28.61 21.64 18.89
CA ASN A 126 29.29 22.53 17.96
C ASN A 126 28.48 22.88 16.72
N THR A 127 27.42 22.17 16.44
CA THR A 127 26.55 22.38 15.27
C THR A 127 25.10 22.54 15.71
N LEU A 128 24.46 23.59 15.24
CA LEU A 128 23.04 23.86 15.42
C LEU A 128 22.31 23.59 14.11
N PHE A 129 21.22 22.85 14.18
CA PHE A 129 20.33 22.64 13.03
C PHE A 129 19.25 23.72 13.06
N ILE A 130 19.41 24.71 12.20
CA ILE A 130 18.55 25.91 12.18
C ILE A 130 17.60 25.82 10.99
N GLU A 131 16.30 26.02 11.25
CA GLU A 131 15.29 26.32 10.25
C GLU A 131 15.33 27.83 9.98
N PRO A 132 15.82 28.27 8.81
CA PRO A 132 15.88 29.72 8.51
C PRO A 132 14.47 30.32 8.41
N MET A 133 14.33 31.56 8.87
CA MET A 133 13.05 32.29 8.83
C MET A 133 12.44 32.35 7.43
N SER A 134 13.26 32.32 6.39
CA SER A 134 12.83 32.33 4.98
C SER A 134 12.02 31.13 4.56
N VAL A 135 12.18 29.99 5.25
CA VAL A 135 11.47 28.74 4.92
C VAL A 135 10.46 28.27 5.97
N VAL A 136 10.33 28.97 7.09
CA VAL A 136 9.41 28.61 8.19
C VAL A 136 7.96 28.44 7.67
N THR A 137 7.49 29.39 6.86
CA THR A 137 6.13 29.32 6.30
C THR A 137 5.96 28.12 5.38
N LEU A 138 6.96 27.82 4.54
CA LEU A 138 6.92 26.66 3.64
C LEU A 138 6.99 25.33 4.40
N ASN A 139 7.82 25.25 5.43
CA ASN A 139 7.86 24.07 6.31
C ASN A 139 6.53 23.86 7.06
N ASN A 140 5.86 24.94 7.48
CA ASN A 140 4.53 24.87 8.09
C ASN A 140 3.48 24.39 7.08
N GLU A 141 3.50 24.95 5.86
CA GLU A 141 2.64 24.52 4.76
C GLU A 141 2.83 23.04 4.43
N LEU A 142 4.09 22.58 4.35
CA LEU A 142 4.40 21.18 4.11
C LEU A 142 3.82 20.28 5.20
N LYS A 143 3.98 20.65 6.48
CA LYS A 143 3.46 19.91 7.62
C LYS A 143 1.93 19.84 7.63
N GLU A 144 1.28 20.93 7.22
CA GLU A 144 -0.19 20.95 7.06
C GLU A 144 -0.65 20.03 5.91
N LEU A 145 0.09 20.03 4.79
CA LEU A 145 -0.19 19.15 3.65
C LEU A 145 0.01 17.67 4.01
N GLU A 146 1.04 17.32 4.79
CA GLU A 146 1.25 15.96 5.31
C GLU A 146 0.05 15.50 6.16
N GLY A 147 -0.47 16.36 7.03
CA GLY A 147 -1.67 16.06 7.81
C GLY A 147 -2.92 15.87 6.94
N LYS A 148 -3.07 16.70 5.89
CA LYS A 148 -4.17 16.54 4.91
C LYS A 148 -4.04 15.26 4.10
N GLU A 149 -2.83 14.88 3.69
CA GLU A 149 -2.56 13.62 2.99
C GLU A 149 -2.98 12.42 3.84
N GLN A 150 -2.55 12.39 5.11
CA GLN A 150 -2.91 11.32 6.03
C GLN A 150 -4.43 11.21 6.21
N SER A 151 -5.12 12.33 6.43
CA SER A 151 -6.57 12.35 6.57
C SER A 151 -7.30 11.88 5.31
N GLU A 152 -6.80 12.22 4.13
CA GLU A 152 -7.38 11.78 2.85
C GLU A 152 -7.15 10.28 2.62
N ILE A 153 -5.98 9.75 2.97
CA ILE A 153 -5.69 8.31 2.91
C ILE A 153 -6.65 7.55 3.83
N GLU A 154 -6.83 8.00 5.07
CA GLU A 154 -7.79 7.39 6.01
C GLU A 154 -9.22 7.42 5.46
N HIS A 155 -9.62 8.50 4.81
CA HIS A 155 -10.92 8.61 4.16
C HIS A 155 -11.08 7.59 3.01
N ILE A 156 -10.08 7.47 2.13
CA ILE A 156 -10.08 6.50 1.02
C ILE A 156 -10.19 5.07 1.57
N LEU A 157 -9.39 4.71 2.58
CA LEU A 157 -9.43 3.38 3.19
C LEU A 157 -10.76 3.09 3.88
N SER A 158 -11.35 4.10 4.53
CA SER A 158 -12.68 3.99 5.14
C SER A 158 -13.76 3.71 4.09
N MET A 159 -13.74 4.42 2.97
CA MET A 159 -14.67 4.19 1.87
C MET A 159 -14.56 2.79 1.27
N LEU A 160 -13.33 2.31 1.04
CA LEU A 160 -13.10 0.94 0.55
C LEU A 160 -13.59 -0.12 1.55
N SER A 161 -13.35 0.11 2.84
CA SER A 161 -13.81 -0.78 3.90
C SER A 161 -15.34 -0.82 3.99
N GLU A 162 -16.00 0.33 3.81
CA GLU A 162 -17.45 0.42 3.78
C GLU A 162 -18.01 -0.34 2.56
N GLN A 163 -17.46 -0.17 1.37
CA GLN A 163 -17.85 -0.93 0.19
C GLN A 163 -17.70 -2.44 0.39
N ALA A 164 -16.58 -2.88 0.97
CA ALA A 164 -16.37 -4.29 1.30
C ALA A 164 -17.39 -4.82 2.33
N SER A 165 -17.82 -3.98 3.27
CA SER A 165 -18.79 -4.36 4.29
C SER A 165 -20.18 -4.66 3.72
N TYR A 166 -20.58 -4.00 2.65
CA TYR A 166 -21.88 -4.26 2.00
C TYR A 166 -21.96 -5.63 1.32
N VAL A 167 -20.83 -6.22 1.00
CA VAL A 167 -20.73 -7.53 0.30
C VAL A 167 -20.00 -8.59 1.14
N VAL A 168 -19.98 -8.40 2.46
CA VAL A 168 -19.21 -9.27 3.37
C VAL A 168 -19.71 -10.73 3.34
N ASP A 169 -21.02 -10.93 3.18
CA ASP A 169 -21.60 -12.27 3.13
C ASP A 169 -21.19 -13.01 1.84
N ASP A 170 -21.18 -12.31 0.70
CA ASP A 170 -20.69 -12.84 -0.57
C ASP A 170 -19.18 -13.15 -0.48
N LEU A 171 -18.37 -12.26 0.09
CA LEU A 171 -16.95 -12.50 0.30
C LEU A 171 -16.68 -13.72 1.20
N ALA A 172 -17.48 -13.91 2.26
CA ALA A 172 -17.36 -15.04 3.16
C ALA A 172 -17.80 -16.36 2.51
N HIS A 173 -18.85 -16.30 1.69
CA HIS A 173 -19.31 -17.44 0.88
C HIS A 173 -18.24 -17.85 -0.14
N ASP A 174 -17.77 -16.90 -0.93
CA ASP A 174 -16.74 -17.10 -1.94
C ASP A 174 -15.46 -17.69 -1.37
N GLN A 175 -15.02 -17.18 -0.22
CA GLN A 175 -13.84 -17.72 0.44
C GLN A 175 -14.01 -19.19 0.84
N LYS A 176 -15.17 -19.57 1.38
CA LYS A 176 -15.46 -20.96 1.75
C LYS A 176 -15.50 -21.85 0.51
N THR A 177 -16.14 -21.41 -0.55
CA THR A 177 -16.23 -22.14 -1.82
C THR A 177 -14.85 -22.30 -2.47
N LEU A 178 -14.02 -21.27 -2.49
CA LEU A 178 -12.64 -21.35 -3.01
C LEU A 178 -11.79 -22.36 -2.21
N VAL A 179 -11.88 -22.36 -0.88
CA VAL A 179 -11.17 -23.32 -0.03
C VAL A 179 -11.64 -24.76 -0.31
N LEU A 180 -12.93 -24.97 -0.54
CA LEU A 180 -13.46 -26.27 -0.90
C LEU A 180 -12.97 -26.73 -2.28
N LEU A 181 -13.00 -25.86 -3.28
CA LEU A 181 -12.48 -26.11 -4.62
C LEU A 181 -10.98 -26.45 -4.58
N ASP A 182 -10.18 -25.64 -3.88
CA ASP A 182 -8.74 -25.88 -3.72
C ASP A 182 -8.47 -27.27 -3.12
N PHE A 183 -9.20 -27.64 -2.07
CA PHE A 183 -9.08 -28.97 -1.45
C PHE A 183 -9.49 -30.11 -2.41
N ILE A 184 -10.53 -29.93 -3.22
CA ILE A 184 -10.94 -30.90 -4.22
C ILE A 184 -9.86 -31.08 -5.28
N PHE A 185 -9.35 -29.98 -5.83
CA PHE A 185 -8.28 -30.01 -6.83
C PHE A 185 -6.97 -30.58 -6.28
N ALA A 186 -6.61 -30.24 -5.03
CA ALA A 186 -5.44 -30.82 -4.38
C ALA A 186 -5.53 -32.32 -4.26
N LYS A 187 -6.72 -32.87 -3.84
CA LYS A 187 -6.96 -34.33 -3.80
C LYS A 187 -6.91 -34.96 -5.18
N ALA A 188 -7.52 -34.33 -6.18
CA ALA A 188 -7.52 -34.85 -7.55
C ALA A 188 -6.09 -34.87 -8.13
N LYS A 189 -5.31 -33.83 -7.92
CA LYS A 189 -3.90 -33.78 -8.31
C LYS A 189 -3.09 -34.89 -7.62
N TYR A 190 -3.24 -35.03 -6.31
CA TYR A 190 -2.56 -36.08 -5.54
C TYR A 190 -2.94 -37.50 -6.00
N ALA A 191 -4.22 -37.74 -6.26
CA ALA A 191 -4.68 -39.02 -6.81
C ALA A 191 -4.05 -39.29 -8.19
N LYS A 192 -3.96 -38.30 -9.05
CA LYS A 192 -3.32 -38.41 -10.36
C LYS A 192 -1.81 -38.67 -10.24
N ASP A 193 -1.12 -38.03 -9.34
CA ASP A 193 0.33 -38.20 -9.11
C ASP A 193 0.66 -39.59 -8.59
N LEU A 194 -0.27 -40.23 -7.85
CA LEU A 194 -0.14 -41.58 -7.32
C LEU A 194 -0.77 -42.69 -8.20
N ASP A 195 -1.35 -42.34 -9.35
CA ASP A 195 -2.17 -43.22 -10.16
C ASP A 195 -3.25 -43.96 -9.31
N ALA A 196 -3.83 -43.25 -8.36
CA ALA A 196 -4.75 -43.78 -7.38
C ALA A 196 -6.19 -43.82 -7.90
N SER A 197 -6.94 -44.82 -7.48
CA SER A 197 -8.38 -44.95 -7.74
C SER A 197 -9.21 -44.62 -6.50
N LYS A 198 -10.51 -44.26 -6.71
CA LYS A 198 -11.44 -43.96 -5.62
C LYS A 198 -11.57 -45.14 -4.68
N PRO A 199 -11.33 -45.00 -3.37
CA PRO A 199 -11.51 -46.11 -2.42
C PRO A 199 -12.98 -46.49 -2.27
N ILE A 200 -13.24 -47.79 -2.17
CA ILE A 200 -14.56 -48.32 -1.85
C ILE A 200 -14.57 -48.65 -0.35
N PHE A 201 -15.35 -47.90 0.42
CA PHE A 201 -15.51 -48.15 1.86
C PHE A 201 -16.49 -49.31 2.07
N ARG A 202 -16.13 -50.23 2.98
CA ARG A 202 -16.92 -51.45 3.33
C ARG A 202 -16.99 -51.57 4.84
N GLU A 203 -18.11 -52.10 5.34
CA GLU A 203 -18.33 -52.30 6.78
C GLU A 203 -17.97 -53.74 7.24
N ASP A 204 -17.53 -54.61 6.32
CA ASP A 204 -17.20 -55.99 6.60
C ASP A 204 -15.79 -56.24 7.19
N GLY A 205 -15.05 -55.16 7.48
CA GLY A 205 -13.71 -55.20 8.08
C GLY A 205 -12.62 -55.72 7.14
N ILE A 206 -12.89 -55.89 5.84
CA ILE A 206 -11.92 -56.37 4.85
C ILE A 206 -11.19 -55.22 4.23
N ILE A 207 -9.84 -55.21 4.32
CA ILE A 207 -8.96 -54.28 3.62
C ILE A 207 -8.40 -54.98 2.38
N ASN A 208 -8.74 -54.47 1.18
CA ASN A 208 -8.24 -55.00 -0.09
C ASN A 208 -7.50 -53.86 -0.82
N ILE A 209 -6.17 -53.94 -0.88
CA ILE A 209 -5.31 -53.00 -1.57
C ILE A 209 -4.84 -53.66 -2.87
N LYS A 210 -5.18 -53.08 -4.00
CA LYS A 210 -4.64 -53.46 -5.31
C LYS A 210 -3.42 -52.61 -5.63
N GLN A 211 -2.35 -53.27 -5.99
CA GLN A 211 -1.17 -52.64 -6.59
C GLN A 211 -1.40 -52.42 -8.07
#